data_c333fd31ce2365e199c0f0dafc36c560
#
_entry.id   c333fd31ce2365e199c0f0dafc36c560
#
_cell.length_a   1.000
_cell.length_b   1.000
_cell.length_c   1.000
_cell.angle_alpha   90.00
_cell.angle_beta   90.00
_cell.angle_gamma   90.00
#
_symmetry.space_group_name_H-M   'P 1'
#
loop_
_entity.id
_entity.type
_entity.pdbx_description
1 polymer ?
#
loop_
_entity_poly.entity_id
_entity_poly.type
_entity_poly.pdbx_seq_one_letter_code
_entity_poly.pdbx_strand_id
1 'polypeptide(L)'
;MKNLLLKNGFLYDPINNILGEIKDLCIVDGLISEEIRGGCREIDCRNMVVMPSGVDIHTHFAGSAVNKARMMRPESFRGKKPPVPTTRETGRVYSVMGYTHLNEPAVAPLNALHMHHEFNHTPNVDKTSLLLVGNNHQIMGYISAGETEKTSAWLAYMISKTKTYGLKAVNPGGYIAWEHGREIESIDDLIPEYGITPRQVIEALVRAGEELELPHPLHLHLNNIGKPGSWEAARETLALNLEMHVTHLQFSCYGGETWGDMDSRAAELAKEINRREKITVDMGQIIFGDTTTLTADSGFEHYLGELTHGRWCNMDVENEAGGGVVPYNYRRKNHVNAIQWACGLELALLVENPWQISLSTDHPNAGSFEDYPKIIAWLMDRKYRLQELGSCHKSAREKTTLESLERELTLGEIVVLTRAGPAKRLGLEKSLAEGAVADIAVYNLKPGETRGGELEKAFRQAEYTIKNGVIVSRRGETRQVEGDTLYVKPALMEDLRDDIKERFRYYSINEANYGVGVEHIKRPREVDL
;
A
#
# COMPACT_ATOMS: atom_id res chain seq x y z
N MET A 1 -23.27 -22.21 15.39
CA MET A 1 -22.42 -23.26 14.81
C MET A 1 -21.12 -22.59 14.44
N LYS A 2 -20.01 -23.10 14.94
CA LYS A 2 -18.66 -22.54 14.68
C LYS A 2 -18.03 -23.05 13.39
N ASN A 3 -18.56 -24.15 12.81
CA ASN A 3 -18.00 -24.79 11.64
C ASN A 3 -18.75 -24.41 10.37
N LEU A 4 -18.00 -24.20 9.27
CA LEU A 4 -18.54 -23.89 7.94
C LEU A 4 -18.01 -24.92 6.93
N LEU A 5 -18.85 -25.26 5.95
CA LEU A 5 -18.48 -26.05 4.79
C LEU A 5 -18.85 -25.27 3.52
N LEU A 6 -17.84 -24.81 2.77
CA LEU A 6 -18.03 -24.21 1.46
C LEU A 6 -17.96 -25.33 0.42
N LYS A 7 -19.09 -25.58 -0.29
CA LYS A 7 -19.23 -26.71 -1.21
C LYS A 7 -19.14 -26.31 -2.67
N ASN A 8 -18.48 -27.13 -3.46
CA ASN A 8 -18.48 -27.03 -4.93
C ASN A 8 -17.90 -25.72 -5.49
N GLY A 9 -17.06 -24.99 -4.75
CA GLY A 9 -16.47 -23.73 -5.23
C GLY A 9 -15.26 -23.95 -6.14
N PHE A 10 -15.02 -23.02 -7.07
CA PHE A 10 -13.75 -22.92 -7.79
C PHE A 10 -12.70 -22.33 -6.86
N LEU A 11 -11.78 -23.12 -6.35
CA LEU A 11 -10.73 -22.70 -5.43
C LEU A 11 -9.56 -22.08 -6.20
N TYR A 12 -9.09 -20.93 -5.70
CA TYR A 12 -7.88 -20.27 -6.19
C TYR A 12 -6.95 -19.99 -5.00
N ASP A 13 -5.84 -20.68 -4.95
CA ASP A 13 -4.77 -20.49 -3.96
C ASP A 13 -3.39 -20.71 -4.62
N PRO A 14 -2.84 -19.65 -5.26
CA PRO A 14 -1.57 -19.76 -5.98
C PRO A 14 -0.37 -20.19 -5.12
N ILE A 15 -0.40 -19.97 -3.80
CA ILE A 15 0.65 -20.45 -2.89
C ILE A 15 0.72 -21.98 -2.92
N ASN A 16 -0.43 -22.64 -3.02
CA ASN A 16 -0.56 -24.10 -3.04
C ASN A 16 -0.82 -24.65 -4.46
N ASN A 17 -0.57 -23.87 -5.51
CA ASN A 17 -0.78 -24.23 -6.92
C ASN A 17 -2.22 -24.65 -7.25
N ILE A 18 -3.22 -24.13 -6.55
CA ILE A 18 -4.64 -24.35 -6.81
C ILE A 18 -5.15 -23.20 -7.69
N LEU A 19 -5.57 -23.51 -8.91
CA LEU A 19 -5.93 -22.51 -9.92
C LEU A 19 -7.29 -22.79 -10.58
N GLY A 20 -8.34 -22.97 -9.79
CA GLY A 20 -9.74 -23.13 -10.27
C GLY A 20 -10.26 -24.55 -10.13
N GLU A 21 -9.69 -25.36 -9.27
CA GLU A 21 -10.18 -26.67 -8.95
C GLU A 21 -11.50 -26.61 -8.17
N ILE A 22 -12.46 -27.48 -8.54
CA ILE A 22 -13.71 -27.58 -7.80
C ILE A 22 -13.52 -28.49 -6.60
N LYS A 23 -13.54 -27.91 -5.41
CA LYS A 23 -13.37 -28.62 -4.13
C LYS A 23 -14.27 -28.02 -3.05
N ASP A 24 -14.53 -28.85 -2.04
CA ASP A 24 -15.12 -28.40 -0.79
C ASP A 24 -14.00 -27.85 0.12
N LEU A 25 -14.33 -26.83 0.93
CA LEU A 25 -13.43 -26.25 1.90
C LEU A 25 -14.07 -26.28 3.28
N CYS A 26 -13.42 -27.02 4.19
CA CYS A 26 -13.86 -27.18 5.58
C CYS A 26 -13.25 -26.09 6.46
N ILE A 27 -14.04 -25.52 7.35
CA ILE A 27 -13.60 -24.53 8.34
C ILE A 27 -14.06 -25.00 9.72
N VAL A 28 -13.09 -25.20 10.63
CA VAL A 28 -13.34 -25.65 12.00
C VAL A 28 -12.64 -24.70 12.96
N ASP A 29 -13.38 -24.15 13.91
CA ASP A 29 -12.87 -23.23 14.95
C ASP A 29 -11.99 -22.06 14.40
N GLY A 30 -12.29 -21.59 13.18
CA GLY A 30 -11.61 -20.48 12.54
C GLY A 30 -10.42 -20.84 11.68
N LEU A 31 -10.07 -22.11 11.59
CA LEU A 31 -8.98 -22.64 10.76
C LEU A 31 -9.53 -23.49 9.61
N ILE A 32 -8.76 -23.60 8.54
CA ILE A 32 -9.05 -24.53 7.45
C ILE A 32 -8.69 -25.96 7.90
N SER A 33 -9.53 -26.91 7.58
CA SER A 33 -9.40 -28.31 8.01
C SER A 33 -9.70 -29.28 6.87
N GLU A 34 -9.12 -30.46 6.90
CA GLU A 34 -9.44 -31.54 5.93
C GLU A 34 -10.87 -32.07 6.11
N GLU A 35 -11.36 -32.13 7.35
CA GLU A 35 -12.68 -32.68 7.65
C GLU A 35 -13.43 -31.88 8.72
N ILE A 36 -14.76 -31.98 8.71
CA ILE A 36 -15.61 -31.46 9.76
C ILE A 36 -16.18 -32.62 10.57
N ARG A 37 -15.85 -32.67 11.87
CA ARG A 37 -16.45 -33.61 12.83
C ARG A 37 -17.57 -32.87 13.57
N GLY A 38 -18.82 -33.28 13.32
CA GLY A 38 -20.01 -32.70 13.95
C GLY A 38 -20.81 -31.80 13.03
N GLY A 39 -21.72 -31.02 13.61
CA GLY A 39 -22.59 -30.13 12.82
C GLY A 39 -21.88 -28.92 12.24
N CYS A 40 -22.18 -28.58 11.01
CA CYS A 40 -21.67 -27.39 10.32
C CYS A 40 -22.80 -26.64 9.61
N ARG A 41 -22.52 -25.39 9.26
CA ARG A 41 -23.32 -24.62 8.30
C ARG A 41 -22.75 -24.85 6.90
N GLU A 42 -23.55 -25.40 5.99
CA GLU A 42 -23.18 -25.56 4.60
C GLU A 42 -23.51 -24.30 3.78
N ILE A 43 -22.62 -23.96 2.87
CA ILE A 43 -22.77 -22.87 1.89
C ILE A 43 -22.46 -23.45 0.52
N ASP A 44 -23.44 -23.48 -0.38
CA ASP A 44 -23.25 -23.90 -1.76
C ASP A 44 -22.56 -22.80 -2.56
N CYS A 45 -21.33 -23.04 -3.00
CA CYS A 45 -20.49 -22.14 -3.78
C CYS A 45 -20.43 -22.54 -5.27
N ARG A 46 -21.39 -23.30 -5.79
CA ARG A 46 -21.44 -23.67 -7.22
C ARG A 46 -21.45 -22.41 -8.09
N ASN A 47 -20.61 -22.40 -9.12
CA ASN A 47 -20.37 -21.25 -9.99
C ASN A 47 -19.81 -20.02 -9.27
N MET A 48 -19.20 -20.18 -8.11
CA MET A 48 -18.53 -19.12 -7.35
C MET A 48 -17.04 -19.43 -7.22
N VAL A 49 -16.25 -18.38 -7.15
CA VAL A 49 -14.82 -18.47 -6.86
C VAL A 49 -14.58 -18.30 -5.36
N VAL A 50 -13.78 -19.18 -4.80
CA VAL A 50 -13.32 -19.15 -3.41
C VAL A 50 -11.82 -18.92 -3.40
N MET A 51 -11.36 -17.90 -2.69
CA MET A 51 -9.95 -17.53 -2.61
C MET A 51 -9.61 -16.94 -1.24
N PRO A 52 -8.33 -16.86 -0.85
CA PRO A 52 -7.94 -16.10 0.33
C PRO A 52 -8.49 -14.69 0.27
N SER A 53 -8.78 -14.09 1.42
CA SER A 53 -9.23 -12.69 1.49
C SER A 53 -8.14 -11.73 1.05
N GLY A 54 -8.56 -10.54 0.61
CA GLY A 54 -7.66 -9.49 0.12
C GLY A 54 -6.77 -8.92 1.22
N VAL A 55 -5.56 -8.54 0.80
CA VAL A 55 -4.58 -7.77 1.58
C VAL A 55 -4.26 -6.50 0.80
N ASP A 56 -4.44 -5.35 1.42
CA ASP A 56 -4.00 -4.08 0.86
C ASP A 56 -2.65 -3.70 1.47
N ILE A 57 -1.62 -3.70 0.65
CA ILE A 57 -0.24 -3.44 1.08
C ILE A 57 0.03 -1.94 1.26
N HIS A 58 -0.80 -1.08 0.65
CA HIS A 58 -0.56 0.36 0.62
C HIS A 58 -1.86 1.17 0.58
N THR A 59 -2.39 1.53 1.74
CA THR A 59 -3.61 2.34 1.87
C THR A 59 -3.53 3.25 3.10
N HIS A 60 -3.70 4.54 2.90
CA HIS A 60 -3.74 5.52 4.00
C HIS A 60 -5.17 5.61 4.54
N PHE A 61 -5.42 5.05 5.71
CA PHE A 61 -6.75 4.99 6.31
C PHE A 61 -6.81 5.46 7.76
N ALA A 62 -5.65 5.69 8.39
CA ALA A 62 -5.54 6.11 9.78
C ALA A 62 -4.40 7.12 9.98
N GLY A 63 -4.56 7.99 10.97
CA GLY A 63 -3.56 8.98 11.36
C GLY A 63 -3.94 10.42 11.03
N SER A 64 -3.11 11.36 11.50
CA SER A 64 -3.44 12.79 11.44
C SER A 64 -3.50 13.36 10.02
N ALA A 65 -2.65 12.86 9.09
CA ALA A 65 -2.70 13.25 7.67
C ALA A 65 -4.02 12.82 7.03
N VAL A 66 -4.47 11.59 7.29
CA VAL A 66 -5.74 11.07 6.80
C VAL A 66 -6.93 11.89 7.34
N ASN A 67 -6.87 12.30 8.60
CA ASN A 67 -7.90 13.18 9.17
C ASN A 67 -7.97 14.54 8.48
N LYS A 68 -6.83 15.13 8.15
CA LYS A 68 -6.81 16.37 7.36
C LYS A 68 -7.38 16.16 5.96
N ALA A 69 -7.05 15.04 5.31
CA ALA A 69 -7.65 14.68 4.02
C ALA A 69 -9.18 14.51 4.09
N ARG A 70 -9.71 13.98 5.17
CA ARG A 70 -11.18 13.91 5.42
C ARG A 70 -11.82 15.29 5.52
N MET A 71 -11.10 16.28 6.05
CA MET A 71 -11.58 17.66 6.19
C MET A 71 -11.35 18.49 4.92
N MET A 72 -10.25 18.29 4.21
CA MET A 72 -9.86 19.02 3.01
C MET A 72 -10.44 18.37 1.76
N ARG A 73 -11.70 18.63 1.49
CA ARG A 73 -12.39 18.10 0.31
C ARG A 73 -12.10 18.95 -0.93
N PRO A 74 -12.06 18.35 -2.14
CA PRO A 74 -11.98 19.09 -3.39
C PRO A 74 -13.10 20.12 -3.54
N GLU A 75 -12.82 21.26 -4.16
CA GLU A 75 -13.84 22.29 -4.47
C GLU A 75 -14.96 21.76 -5.39
N SER A 76 -14.60 20.81 -6.27
CA SER A 76 -15.55 20.13 -7.18
C SER A 76 -16.45 19.13 -6.46
N PHE A 77 -16.12 18.77 -5.21
CA PHE A 77 -16.86 17.77 -4.48
C PHE A 77 -18.30 18.19 -4.25
N ARG A 78 -19.19 17.54 -4.94
CA ARG A 78 -20.65 17.65 -4.79
C ARG A 78 -21.29 16.30 -4.50
N GLY A 79 -20.44 15.31 -4.29
CA GLY A 79 -20.83 13.92 -4.10
C GLY A 79 -21.52 13.65 -2.77
N LYS A 80 -22.23 12.54 -2.73
CA LYS A 80 -22.89 12.04 -1.52
C LYS A 80 -21.91 11.31 -0.61
N LYS A 81 -20.74 10.87 -1.14
CA LYS A 81 -19.72 10.10 -0.44
C LYS A 81 -18.38 10.83 -0.51
N PRO A 82 -17.74 11.12 0.64
CA PRO A 82 -16.44 11.77 0.65
C PRO A 82 -15.35 10.86 0.04
N PRO A 83 -14.33 11.43 -0.64
CA PRO A 83 -13.21 10.65 -1.20
C PRO A 83 -12.47 9.82 -0.14
N VAL A 84 -12.34 10.33 1.08
CA VAL A 84 -11.70 9.65 2.20
C VAL A 84 -12.75 9.27 3.23
N PRO A 85 -13.08 7.98 3.37
CA PRO A 85 -14.10 7.51 4.30
C PRO A 85 -13.67 7.61 5.77
N THR A 86 -14.62 7.49 6.69
CA THR A 86 -14.32 7.32 8.11
C THR A 86 -13.71 5.94 8.38
N THR A 87 -13.00 5.77 9.49
CA THR A 87 -12.39 4.50 9.89
C THR A 87 -13.37 3.33 9.86
N ARG A 88 -14.56 3.54 10.45
CA ARG A 88 -15.62 2.52 10.49
C ARG A 88 -16.11 2.14 9.09
N GLU A 89 -16.28 3.12 8.22
CA GLU A 89 -16.70 2.89 6.84
C GLU A 89 -15.61 2.19 6.04
N THR A 90 -14.35 2.54 6.25
CA THR A 90 -13.19 1.88 5.63
C THR A 90 -13.22 0.38 5.87
N GLY A 91 -13.24 -0.07 7.14
CA GLY A 91 -13.27 -1.49 7.47
C GLY A 91 -14.51 -2.22 6.92
N ARG A 92 -15.67 -1.54 6.94
CA ARG A 92 -16.90 -2.08 6.34
C ARG A 92 -16.77 -2.29 4.83
N VAL A 93 -16.30 -1.29 4.10
CA VAL A 93 -16.21 -1.36 2.63
C VAL A 93 -15.18 -2.38 2.18
N TYR A 94 -14.01 -2.41 2.82
CA TYR A 94 -13.02 -3.45 2.54
C TYR A 94 -13.58 -4.85 2.76
N SER A 95 -14.30 -5.07 3.86
CA SER A 95 -14.92 -6.38 4.09
C SER A 95 -16.03 -6.72 3.09
N VAL A 96 -16.75 -5.75 2.55
CA VAL A 96 -17.72 -5.96 1.46
C VAL A 96 -17.00 -6.39 0.18
N MET A 97 -15.82 -5.85 -0.11
CA MET A 97 -15.00 -6.23 -1.27
C MET A 97 -14.19 -7.51 -1.08
N GLY A 98 -14.25 -8.15 0.09
CA GLY A 98 -13.52 -9.40 0.34
C GLY A 98 -12.10 -9.22 0.89
N TYR A 99 -11.76 -8.06 1.44
CA TYR A 99 -10.46 -7.78 2.07
C TYR A 99 -10.57 -7.89 3.59
N THR A 100 -9.53 -8.44 4.23
CA THR A 100 -9.47 -8.60 5.71
C THR A 100 -8.14 -8.16 6.32
N HIS A 101 -7.21 -7.60 5.53
CA HIS A 101 -5.96 -7.04 6.06
C HIS A 101 -5.60 -5.74 5.33
N LEU A 102 -5.20 -4.72 6.10
CA LEU A 102 -4.77 -3.41 5.60
C LEU A 102 -3.43 -3.02 6.20
N ASN A 103 -2.55 -2.44 5.39
CA ASN A 103 -1.30 -1.84 5.85
C ASN A 103 -1.37 -0.31 5.72
N GLU A 104 -1.25 0.40 6.84
CA GLU A 104 -1.03 1.86 6.86
C GLU A 104 0.45 2.13 6.60
N PRO A 105 0.80 2.64 5.42
CA PRO A 105 2.18 2.59 4.95
C PRO A 105 3.08 3.71 5.49
N ALA A 106 2.56 4.73 6.19
CA ALA A 106 3.38 5.86 6.62
C ALA A 106 2.88 6.49 7.91
N VAL A 107 3.48 6.10 9.02
CA VAL A 107 3.15 6.63 10.34
C VAL A 107 4.33 7.43 10.87
N ALA A 108 4.19 8.76 10.94
CA ALA A 108 5.15 9.58 11.66
C ALA A 108 5.18 9.14 13.15
N PRO A 109 6.35 8.93 13.75
CA PRO A 109 6.47 8.38 15.10
C PRO A 109 5.58 9.08 16.13
N LEU A 110 5.52 10.41 16.11
CA LEU A 110 4.72 11.22 17.03
C LEU A 110 3.19 10.98 16.87
N ASN A 111 2.74 10.53 15.69
CA ASN A 111 1.34 10.29 15.39
C ASN A 111 0.89 8.83 15.65
N ALA A 112 1.78 7.96 16.12
CA ALA A 112 1.50 6.53 16.28
C ALA A 112 0.32 6.25 17.23
N LEU A 113 0.22 6.95 18.35
CA LEU A 113 -0.90 6.79 19.27
C LEU A 113 -2.25 7.13 18.62
N HIS A 114 -2.30 8.23 17.86
CA HIS A 114 -3.50 8.62 17.13
C HIS A 114 -3.88 7.56 16.08
N MET A 115 -2.92 7.05 15.33
CA MET A 115 -3.14 5.97 14.35
C MET A 115 -3.72 4.73 15.02
N HIS A 116 -3.18 4.26 16.16
CA HIS A 116 -3.70 3.10 16.89
C HIS A 116 -5.13 3.33 17.41
N HIS A 117 -5.47 4.56 17.85
CA HIS A 117 -6.85 4.89 18.19
C HIS A 117 -7.78 4.72 16.98
N GLU A 118 -7.38 5.15 15.79
CA GLU A 118 -8.18 4.95 14.59
C GLU A 118 -8.25 3.48 14.16
N PHE A 119 -7.17 2.71 14.34
CA PHE A 119 -7.16 1.25 14.14
C PHE A 119 -8.20 0.55 15.01
N ASN A 120 -8.34 0.98 16.28
CA ASN A 120 -9.35 0.46 17.20
C ASN A 120 -10.79 0.68 16.73
N HIS A 121 -11.01 1.62 15.80
CA HIS A 121 -12.32 1.94 15.24
C HIS A 121 -12.50 1.45 13.79
N THR A 122 -11.52 0.71 13.26
CA THR A 122 -11.56 0.11 11.92
C THR A 122 -11.89 -1.39 12.04
N PRO A 123 -13.19 -1.78 11.91
CA PRO A 123 -13.62 -3.16 12.11
C PRO A 123 -13.31 -4.06 10.91
N ASN A 124 -13.48 -5.37 11.10
CA ASN A 124 -13.48 -6.42 10.08
C ASN A 124 -12.16 -6.68 9.37
N VAL A 125 -11.10 -5.97 9.70
CA VAL A 125 -9.77 -6.09 9.08
C VAL A 125 -8.69 -6.17 10.14
N ASP A 126 -7.64 -6.96 9.89
CA ASP A 126 -6.38 -6.86 10.61
C ASP A 126 -5.56 -5.71 10.05
N LYS A 127 -4.62 -5.22 10.85
CA LYS A 127 -3.90 -3.99 10.53
C LYS A 127 -2.41 -4.14 10.85
N THR A 128 -1.59 -3.64 9.93
CA THR A 128 -0.17 -3.36 10.12
C THR A 128 0.10 -1.88 9.85
N SER A 129 1.23 -1.38 10.29
CA SER A 129 1.67 -0.01 10.01
C SER A 129 3.17 0.08 9.90
N LEU A 130 3.67 1.03 9.10
CA LEU A 130 5.08 1.23 8.86
C LEU A 130 5.55 2.56 9.43
N LEU A 131 6.67 2.52 10.15
CA LEU A 131 7.29 3.70 10.77
C LEU A 131 7.96 4.57 9.69
N LEU A 132 7.59 5.83 9.63
CA LEU A 132 8.18 6.81 8.71
C LEU A 132 9.56 7.25 9.20
N VAL A 133 10.60 7.10 8.35
CA VAL A 133 11.99 7.30 8.77
C VAL A 133 12.89 8.02 7.75
N GLY A 134 12.47 8.21 6.52
CA GLY A 134 13.31 8.65 5.39
C GLY A 134 13.87 10.09 5.48
N ASN A 135 13.36 10.93 6.39
CA ASN A 135 13.81 12.31 6.61
C ASN A 135 13.96 12.64 8.10
N ASN A 136 14.13 11.64 8.95
CA ASN A 136 14.32 11.84 10.38
C ASN A 136 15.74 12.37 10.66
N HIS A 137 15.85 13.52 11.33
CA HIS A 137 17.13 14.19 11.61
C HIS A 137 18.10 13.36 12.46
N GLN A 138 17.61 12.55 13.40
CA GLN A 138 18.48 11.68 14.19
C GLN A 138 19.11 10.59 13.32
N ILE A 139 18.31 9.95 12.46
CA ILE A 139 18.79 8.94 11.50
C ILE A 139 19.81 9.56 10.54
N MET A 140 19.49 10.73 9.96
CA MET A 140 20.41 11.43 9.05
C MET A 140 21.75 11.72 9.73
N GLY A 141 21.72 12.13 11.01
CA GLY A 141 22.92 12.38 11.79
C GLY A 141 23.76 11.12 12.01
N TYR A 142 23.15 9.99 12.35
CA TYR A 142 23.86 8.72 12.52
C TYR A 142 24.48 8.22 11.21
N ILE A 143 23.72 8.27 10.11
CA ILE A 143 24.22 7.87 8.78
C ILE A 143 25.39 8.76 8.35
N SER A 144 25.27 10.08 8.51
CA SER A 144 26.33 11.06 8.19
C SER A 144 27.60 10.82 9.00
N ALA A 145 27.48 10.40 10.26
CA ALA A 145 28.61 10.05 11.13
C ALA A 145 29.18 8.64 10.89
N GLY A 146 28.54 7.83 10.03
CA GLY A 146 28.92 6.43 9.80
C GLY A 146 28.55 5.48 10.94
N GLU A 147 27.63 5.90 11.83
CA GLU A 147 27.20 5.17 13.03
C GLU A 147 26.06 4.19 12.72
N THR A 148 26.33 3.15 11.94
CA THR A 148 25.31 2.20 11.45
C THR A 148 24.60 1.45 12.57
N GLU A 149 25.33 1.02 13.61
CA GLU A 149 24.76 0.33 14.78
C GLU A 149 23.76 1.22 15.52
N LYS A 150 24.03 2.52 15.64
CA LYS A 150 23.10 3.48 16.26
C LYS A 150 21.86 3.70 15.39
N THR A 151 22.00 3.63 14.08
CA THR A 151 20.84 3.69 13.17
C THR A 151 19.91 2.52 13.44
N SER A 152 20.41 1.29 13.46
CA SER A 152 19.61 0.08 13.75
C SER A 152 19.03 0.11 15.17
N ALA A 153 19.83 0.53 16.17
CA ALA A 153 19.38 0.65 17.56
C ALA A 153 18.24 1.67 17.72
N TRP A 154 18.35 2.83 17.05
CA TRP A 154 17.29 3.85 17.08
C TRP A 154 16.01 3.34 16.42
N LEU A 155 16.11 2.64 15.29
CA LEU A 155 14.96 2.05 14.60
C LEU A 155 14.27 0.99 15.47
N ALA A 156 15.02 0.07 16.06
CA ALA A 156 14.50 -0.93 17.01
C ALA A 156 13.76 -0.27 18.18
N TYR A 157 14.38 0.77 18.74
CA TYR A 157 13.80 1.53 19.85
C TYR A 157 12.47 2.18 19.44
N MET A 158 12.42 2.87 18.31
CA MET A 158 11.22 3.58 17.85
C MET A 158 10.10 2.63 17.40
N ILE A 159 10.41 1.55 16.69
CA ILE A 159 9.43 0.50 16.36
C ILE A 159 8.79 -0.06 17.64
N SER A 160 9.62 -0.37 18.64
CA SER A 160 9.13 -0.88 19.93
C SER A 160 8.27 0.15 20.68
N LYS A 161 8.61 1.44 20.60
CA LYS A 161 7.85 2.53 21.22
C LYS A 161 6.52 2.81 20.53
N THR A 162 6.50 2.79 19.21
CA THR A 162 5.33 3.14 18.38
C THR A 162 4.42 1.95 18.09
N LYS A 163 4.86 0.72 18.40
CA LYS A 163 4.13 -0.51 18.07
C LYS A 163 3.82 -0.60 16.57
N THR A 164 4.80 -0.27 15.73
CA THR A 164 4.72 -0.42 14.27
C THR A 164 5.28 -1.76 13.82
N TYR A 165 5.16 -2.07 12.52
CA TYR A 165 5.44 -3.40 11.96
C TYR A 165 6.67 -3.45 11.06
N GLY A 166 7.10 -2.32 10.51
CA GLY A 166 8.22 -2.21 9.59
C GLY A 166 8.58 -0.76 9.32
N LEU A 167 9.36 -0.52 8.28
CA LEU A 167 9.94 0.78 7.93
C LEU A 167 9.36 1.35 6.63
N LYS A 168 9.15 2.66 6.61
CA LYS A 168 8.78 3.45 5.44
C LYS A 168 9.75 4.60 5.25
N ALA A 169 10.34 4.71 4.08
CA ALA A 169 11.03 5.94 3.66
C ALA A 169 10.21 6.65 2.58
N VAL A 170 10.08 7.96 2.71
CA VAL A 170 9.41 8.83 1.73
C VAL A 170 10.41 9.86 1.25
N ASN A 171 10.69 9.89 -0.06
CA ASN A 171 11.59 10.86 -0.68
C ASN A 171 12.84 11.10 0.19
N PRO A 172 13.71 10.07 0.40
CA PRO A 172 14.80 10.15 1.35
C PRO A 172 15.66 11.40 1.17
N GLY A 173 15.78 12.23 2.23
CA GLY A 173 16.47 13.52 2.19
C GLY A 173 15.72 14.65 1.45
N GLY A 174 14.63 14.34 0.74
CA GLY A 174 13.95 15.33 -0.09
C GLY A 174 13.24 16.41 0.71
N TYR A 175 12.65 16.06 1.87
CA TYR A 175 12.04 17.04 2.75
C TYR A 175 13.11 18.03 3.30
N ILE A 176 14.26 17.53 3.75
CA ILE A 176 15.37 18.34 4.24
C ILE A 176 15.92 19.25 3.13
N ALA A 177 16.05 18.72 1.90
CA ALA A 177 16.48 19.54 0.77
C ALA A 177 15.48 20.67 0.48
N TRP A 178 14.19 20.39 0.54
CA TRP A 178 13.13 21.37 0.32
C TRP A 178 13.14 22.50 1.36
N GLU A 179 13.37 22.21 2.64
CA GLU A 179 13.55 23.23 3.69
C GLU A 179 14.70 24.20 3.37
N HIS A 180 15.72 23.72 2.65
CA HIS A 180 16.85 24.52 2.17
C HIS A 180 16.65 25.13 0.78
N GLY A 181 15.42 25.08 0.23
CA GLY A 181 15.10 25.60 -1.09
C GLY A 181 15.75 24.81 -2.23
N ARG A 182 16.03 23.51 -2.02
CA ARG A 182 16.61 22.60 -3.01
C ARG A 182 15.66 21.45 -3.32
N GLU A 183 15.90 20.77 -4.44
CA GLU A 183 15.21 19.53 -4.82
C GLU A 183 16.24 18.39 -4.91
N ILE A 184 15.79 17.17 -4.67
CA ILE A 184 16.52 15.92 -4.94
C ILE A 184 16.00 15.35 -6.25
N GLU A 185 16.79 15.38 -7.29
CA GLU A 185 16.43 14.84 -8.60
C GLU A 185 17.05 13.47 -8.85
N SER A 186 18.25 13.22 -8.33
CA SER A 186 18.99 11.95 -8.36
C SER A 186 19.21 11.40 -6.96
N ILE A 187 19.32 10.08 -6.83
CA ILE A 187 19.67 9.44 -5.55
C ILE A 187 21.12 9.72 -5.11
N ASP A 188 21.93 10.35 -5.97
CA ASP A 188 23.31 10.76 -5.71
C ASP A 188 23.45 12.25 -5.35
N ASP A 189 22.37 13.01 -5.29
CA ASP A 189 22.38 14.39 -4.87
C ASP A 189 22.69 14.49 -3.38
N LEU A 190 23.41 15.57 -2.97
CA LEU A 190 23.76 15.77 -1.58
C LEU A 190 22.60 16.36 -0.79
N ILE A 191 22.25 15.68 0.29
CA ILE A 191 21.28 16.18 1.28
C ILE A 191 21.95 17.31 2.08
N PRO A 192 21.36 18.52 2.10
CA PRO A 192 21.89 19.64 2.88
C PRO A 192 22.14 19.27 4.34
N GLU A 193 23.07 19.95 5.00
CA GLU A 193 23.51 19.77 6.39
C GLU A 193 24.24 18.44 6.67
N TYR A 194 23.85 17.34 6.04
CA TYR A 194 24.36 16.00 6.37
C TYR A 194 25.47 15.54 5.42
N GLY A 195 25.56 16.08 4.21
CA GLY A 195 26.58 15.71 3.22
C GLY A 195 26.53 14.25 2.78
N ILE A 196 25.41 13.58 2.95
CA ILE A 196 25.12 12.22 2.50
C ILE A 196 24.13 12.27 1.33
N THR A 197 23.91 11.15 0.67
CA THR A 197 22.99 11.04 -0.48
C THR A 197 21.77 10.17 -0.14
N PRO A 198 20.64 10.32 -0.86
CA PRO A 198 19.52 9.39 -0.77
C PRO A 198 19.92 7.93 -0.91
N ARG A 199 20.87 7.60 -1.79
CA ARG A 199 21.48 6.26 -1.91
C ARG A 199 21.97 5.73 -0.58
N GLN A 200 22.78 6.50 0.13
CA GLN A 200 23.33 6.11 1.44
C GLN A 200 22.23 5.92 2.48
N VAL A 201 21.18 6.75 2.44
CA VAL A 201 20.03 6.60 3.34
C VAL A 201 19.27 5.29 3.04
N ILE A 202 18.98 5.02 1.77
CA ILE A 202 18.27 3.79 1.34
C ILE A 202 19.08 2.56 1.75
N GLU A 203 20.38 2.53 1.45
CA GLU A 203 21.29 1.42 1.80
C GLU A 203 21.35 1.18 3.31
N ALA A 204 21.43 2.25 4.12
CA ALA A 204 21.45 2.15 5.57
C ALA A 204 20.13 1.62 6.13
N LEU A 205 18.98 2.08 5.61
CA LEU A 205 17.66 1.62 6.08
C LEU A 205 17.35 0.18 5.66
N VAL A 206 17.77 -0.23 4.46
CA VAL A 206 17.63 -1.64 4.02
C VAL A 206 18.47 -2.54 4.93
N ARG A 207 19.73 -2.21 5.15
CA ARG A 207 20.61 -2.96 6.05
C ARG A 207 20.04 -3.06 7.47
N ALA A 208 19.56 -1.94 8.02
CA ALA A 208 18.97 -1.95 9.36
C ALA A 208 17.69 -2.82 9.42
N GLY A 209 16.87 -2.83 8.38
CA GLY A 209 15.70 -3.71 8.29
C GLY A 209 16.08 -5.19 8.28
N GLU A 210 17.16 -5.55 7.55
CA GLU A 210 17.71 -6.91 7.50
C GLU A 210 18.31 -7.32 8.85
N GLU A 211 19.12 -6.44 9.49
CA GLU A 211 19.73 -6.68 10.81
C GLU A 211 18.68 -6.88 11.92
N LEU A 212 17.55 -6.21 11.81
CA LEU A 212 16.43 -6.31 12.74
C LEU A 212 15.44 -7.42 12.39
N GLU A 213 15.72 -8.21 11.34
CA GLU A 213 14.88 -9.31 10.85
C GLU A 213 13.41 -8.90 10.62
N LEU A 214 13.18 -7.65 10.18
CA LEU A 214 11.82 -7.15 9.99
C LEU A 214 11.04 -7.95 8.95
N PRO A 215 9.77 -8.30 9.20
CA PRO A 215 9.00 -9.20 8.32
C PRO A 215 8.65 -8.57 6.96
N HIS A 216 8.79 -7.25 6.84
CA HIS A 216 8.56 -6.49 5.62
C HIS A 216 9.82 -5.71 5.25
N PRO A 217 10.33 -5.80 4.01
CA PRO A 217 11.49 -5.04 3.58
C PRO A 217 11.20 -3.53 3.58
N LEU A 218 12.23 -2.70 3.42
CA LEU A 218 12.03 -1.26 3.32
C LEU A 218 10.95 -0.91 2.29
N HIS A 219 9.92 -0.21 2.74
CA HIS A 219 8.81 0.29 1.92
C HIS A 219 9.15 1.69 1.43
N LEU A 220 9.49 1.84 0.16
CA LEU A 220 10.16 3.04 -0.36
C LEU A 220 9.28 3.83 -1.32
N HIS A 221 8.96 5.07 -0.96
CA HIS A 221 8.48 6.11 -1.86
C HIS A 221 9.71 6.84 -2.43
N LEU A 222 9.87 6.79 -3.74
CA LEU A 222 11.06 7.25 -4.44
C LEU A 222 11.27 8.77 -4.34
N ASN A 223 12.49 9.20 -4.67
CA ASN A 223 12.76 10.61 -4.90
C ASN A 223 12.15 11.08 -6.24
N ASN A 224 11.92 12.37 -6.36
CA ASN A 224 11.51 13.07 -7.59
C ASN A 224 10.25 12.50 -8.27
N ILE A 225 9.24 12.03 -7.50
CA ILE A 225 8.02 11.47 -8.09
C ILE A 225 7.08 12.54 -8.68
N GLY A 226 6.15 12.10 -9.54
CA GLY A 226 5.01 12.88 -10.00
C GLY A 226 5.31 13.94 -11.05
N LYS A 227 6.57 14.13 -11.44
CA LYS A 227 7.04 15.13 -12.41
C LYS A 227 7.52 14.46 -13.70
N PRO A 228 7.53 15.18 -14.86
CA PRO A 228 8.28 14.74 -16.04
C PRO A 228 9.74 14.43 -15.68
N GLY A 229 10.33 13.38 -16.26
CA GLY A 229 11.68 12.93 -15.94
C GLY A 229 11.83 12.07 -14.69
N SER A 230 10.78 11.87 -13.89
CA SER A 230 10.83 11.10 -12.62
C SER A 230 11.30 9.65 -12.77
N TRP A 231 11.19 9.07 -13.96
CA TRP A 231 11.62 7.70 -14.26
C TRP A 231 13.14 7.48 -14.09
N GLU A 232 13.96 8.53 -14.17
CA GLU A 232 15.41 8.43 -14.03
C GLU A 232 15.82 8.09 -12.60
N ALA A 233 15.30 8.82 -11.61
CA ALA A 233 15.52 8.51 -10.20
C ALA A 233 14.99 7.12 -9.83
N ALA A 234 13.85 6.73 -10.39
CA ALA A 234 13.32 5.37 -10.23
C ALA A 234 14.28 4.31 -10.77
N ARG A 235 14.79 4.49 -11.97
CA ARG A 235 15.76 3.58 -12.61
C ARG A 235 17.06 3.47 -11.81
N GLU A 236 17.57 4.60 -11.31
CA GLU A 236 18.75 4.64 -10.43
C GLU A 236 18.52 3.84 -9.15
N THR A 237 17.36 4.04 -8.49
CA THR A 237 17.01 3.31 -7.28
C THR A 237 16.85 1.80 -7.52
N LEU A 238 16.13 1.40 -8.58
CA LEU A 238 16.00 -0.01 -8.94
C LEU A 238 17.35 -0.66 -9.25
N ALA A 239 18.32 0.10 -9.79
CA ALA A 239 19.65 -0.39 -10.08
C ALA A 239 20.47 -0.77 -8.83
N LEU A 240 20.10 -0.32 -7.63
CA LEU A 240 20.70 -0.75 -6.36
C LEU A 240 20.53 -2.25 -6.11
N ASN A 241 19.48 -2.85 -6.66
CA ASN A 241 19.16 -4.27 -6.54
C ASN A 241 19.13 -4.79 -5.08
N LEU A 242 18.67 -3.94 -4.17
CA LEU A 242 18.46 -4.25 -2.76
C LEU A 242 17.08 -4.89 -2.56
N GLU A 243 16.90 -5.61 -1.46
CA GLU A 243 15.58 -6.13 -1.11
C GLU A 243 14.70 -4.99 -0.58
N MET A 244 13.73 -4.55 -1.39
CA MET A 244 12.84 -3.46 -1.05
C MET A 244 11.48 -3.58 -1.76
N HIS A 245 10.49 -2.91 -1.19
CA HIS A 245 9.18 -2.71 -1.82
C HIS A 245 9.05 -1.26 -2.27
N VAL A 246 9.10 -1.02 -3.58
CA VAL A 246 8.96 0.32 -4.15
C VAL A 246 7.49 0.63 -4.38
N THR A 247 6.99 1.68 -3.72
CA THR A 247 5.55 1.94 -3.68
C THR A 247 5.07 2.78 -4.84
N HIS A 248 3.78 2.61 -5.18
CA HIS A 248 3.05 3.44 -6.18
C HIS A 248 3.93 3.86 -7.35
N LEU A 249 4.67 2.88 -7.90
CA LEU A 249 5.71 3.12 -8.92
C LEU A 249 5.19 3.87 -10.15
N GLN A 250 3.89 3.81 -10.43
CA GLN A 250 3.25 4.57 -11.50
C GLN A 250 3.58 6.07 -11.44
N PHE A 251 3.69 6.68 -10.23
CA PHE A 251 4.06 8.08 -10.08
C PHE A 251 5.51 8.40 -10.49
N SER A 252 6.32 7.38 -10.71
CA SER A 252 7.70 7.48 -11.19
C SER A 252 7.87 6.95 -12.62
N CYS A 253 6.80 6.73 -13.37
CA CYS A 253 6.86 6.23 -14.75
C CYS A 253 6.84 7.32 -15.82
N TYR A 254 7.24 8.57 -15.49
CA TYR A 254 7.08 9.69 -16.40
C TYR A 254 8.41 10.12 -17.01
N GLY A 255 8.47 10.07 -18.36
CA GLY A 255 9.52 10.66 -19.17
C GLY A 255 9.17 12.09 -19.61
N GLY A 256 9.98 12.63 -20.53
CA GLY A 256 9.86 14.01 -20.98
C GLY A 256 10.57 15.01 -20.04
N GLU A 257 10.80 16.23 -20.53
CA GLU A 257 11.41 17.32 -19.75
C GLU A 257 10.36 18.30 -19.23
N THR A 258 9.20 18.33 -19.85
CA THR A 258 8.10 19.25 -19.53
C THR A 258 6.76 18.52 -19.46
N TRP A 259 5.75 19.14 -18.86
CA TRP A 259 4.38 18.60 -18.85
C TRP A 259 3.80 18.41 -20.26
N GLY A 260 4.26 19.17 -21.25
CA GLY A 260 3.77 19.10 -22.64
C GLY A 260 4.30 17.91 -23.43
N ASP A 261 5.51 17.47 -23.13
CA ASP A 261 6.16 16.34 -23.81
C ASP A 261 6.20 15.06 -22.96
N MET A 262 5.61 15.08 -21.77
CA MET A 262 5.50 13.92 -20.88
C MET A 262 5.01 12.68 -21.64
N ASP A 263 5.68 11.55 -21.41
CA ASP A 263 5.35 10.24 -21.97
C ASP A 263 5.45 9.14 -20.89
N SER A 264 5.04 7.91 -21.23
CA SER A 264 5.18 6.77 -20.34
C SER A 264 6.56 6.11 -20.50
N ARG A 265 7.19 5.83 -19.36
CA ARG A 265 8.40 4.99 -19.21
C ARG A 265 8.12 3.72 -18.41
N ALA A 266 6.86 3.32 -18.33
CA ALA A 266 6.46 2.11 -17.62
C ALA A 266 7.11 0.85 -18.21
N ALA A 267 7.30 0.80 -19.53
CA ALA A 267 7.95 -0.33 -20.21
C ALA A 267 9.44 -0.45 -19.83
N GLU A 268 10.14 0.66 -19.70
CA GLU A 268 11.54 0.70 -19.26
C GLU A 268 11.67 0.22 -17.81
N LEU A 269 10.83 0.74 -16.90
CA LEU A 269 10.86 0.34 -15.48
C LEU A 269 10.41 -1.11 -15.29
N ALA A 270 9.41 -1.59 -16.03
CA ALA A 270 9.01 -3.00 -15.99
C ALA A 270 10.18 -3.93 -16.39
N LYS A 271 10.99 -3.57 -17.39
CA LYS A 271 12.20 -4.32 -17.76
C LYS A 271 13.21 -4.36 -16.62
N GLU A 272 13.36 -3.25 -15.89
CA GLU A 272 14.27 -3.20 -14.74
C GLU A 272 13.76 -4.09 -13.59
N ILE A 273 12.46 -4.15 -13.35
CA ILE A 273 11.84 -5.03 -12.33
C ILE A 273 11.99 -6.50 -12.75
N ASN A 274 11.66 -6.85 -13.99
CA ASN A 274 11.71 -8.22 -14.50
C ASN A 274 13.11 -8.87 -14.41
N ARG A 275 14.16 -8.06 -14.30
CA ARG A 275 15.56 -8.51 -14.14
C ARG A 275 15.99 -8.66 -12.68
N ARG A 276 15.18 -8.24 -11.70
CA ARG A 276 15.57 -8.11 -10.29
C ARG A 276 14.58 -8.78 -9.36
N GLU A 277 14.85 -10.01 -8.98
CA GLU A 277 13.94 -10.82 -8.15
C GLU A 277 13.69 -10.26 -6.74
N LYS A 278 14.64 -9.49 -6.20
CA LYS A 278 14.56 -8.92 -4.85
C LYS A 278 13.61 -7.74 -4.74
N ILE A 279 13.27 -7.10 -5.86
CA ILE A 279 12.44 -5.90 -5.89
C ILE A 279 10.99 -6.27 -6.11
N THR A 280 10.12 -5.72 -5.28
CA THR A 280 8.67 -5.74 -5.50
C THR A 280 8.12 -4.34 -5.51
N VAL A 281 6.96 -4.16 -6.15
CA VAL A 281 6.33 -2.86 -6.32
C VAL A 281 4.84 -2.91 -6.06
N ASP A 282 4.22 -1.77 -5.78
CA ASP A 282 2.77 -1.61 -5.96
C ASP A 282 2.44 -0.56 -7.02
N MET A 283 1.24 -0.69 -7.59
CA MET A 283 0.87 0.07 -8.78
C MET A 283 0.71 1.56 -8.51
N GLY A 284 -0.03 1.94 -7.46
CA GLY A 284 -0.50 3.31 -7.27
C GLY A 284 -1.45 3.77 -8.38
N GLN A 285 -2.38 2.92 -8.83
CA GLN A 285 -3.21 3.15 -10.01
C GLN A 285 -4.14 4.37 -9.88
N ILE A 286 -4.00 5.32 -10.79
CA ILE A 286 -4.88 6.48 -10.86
C ILE A 286 -6.31 6.09 -11.26
N ILE A 287 -7.25 6.69 -10.56
CA ILE A 287 -8.69 6.64 -10.84
C ILE A 287 -9.19 8.06 -11.14
N PHE A 288 -9.94 8.22 -12.22
CA PHE A 288 -10.51 9.52 -12.57
C PHE A 288 -11.64 9.89 -11.60
N GLY A 289 -11.55 11.07 -11.04
CA GLY A 289 -12.51 11.62 -10.08
C GLY A 289 -11.86 12.50 -9.02
N ASP A 290 -12.68 12.89 -8.06
CA ASP A 290 -12.23 13.68 -6.90
C ASP A 290 -11.47 12.80 -5.92
N THR A 291 -10.34 13.32 -5.44
CA THR A 291 -9.55 12.74 -4.36
C THR A 291 -8.93 13.83 -3.49
N THR A 292 -8.17 13.43 -2.49
CA THR A 292 -7.32 14.30 -1.69
C THR A 292 -5.97 13.62 -1.55
N THR A 293 -4.93 14.21 -2.11
CA THR A 293 -3.57 13.69 -1.97
C THR A 293 -3.04 13.98 -0.57
N LEU A 294 -2.21 13.10 -0.07
CA LEU A 294 -1.50 13.26 1.20
C LEU A 294 -0.18 12.48 1.14
N THR A 295 0.90 13.10 1.49
CA THR A 295 2.20 12.43 1.57
C THR A 295 3.14 13.14 2.53
N ALA A 296 4.09 12.42 3.08
CA ALA A 296 5.21 12.99 3.83
C ALA A 296 6.22 13.73 2.93
N ASP A 297 6.03 13.74 1.61
CA ASP A 297 6.76 14.60 0.68
C ASP A 297 6.08 15.99 0.64
N SER A 298 6.38 16.81 1.64
CA SER A 298 5.79 18.16 1.78
C SER A 298 6.13 19.06 0.60
N GLY A 299 7.33 18.94 0.04
CA GLY A 299 7.76 19.71 -1.13
C GLY A 299 6.92 19.40 -2.37
N PHE A 300 6.65 18.12 -2.62
CA PHE A 300 5.78 17.71 -3.72
C PHE A 300 4.33 18.20 -3.53
N GLU A 301 3.77 18.07 -2.33
CA GLU A 301 2.41 18.54 -2.04
C GLU A 301 2.28 20.07 -2.15
N HIS A 302 3.30 20.81 -1.69
CA HIS A 302 3.35 22.26 -1.90
C HIS A 302 3.34 22.60 -3.39
N TYR A 303 4.22 21.98 -4.17
CA TYR A 303 4.28 22.16 -5.62
C TYR A 303 2.94 21.82 -6.31
N LEU A 304 2.29 20.73 -5.90
CA LEU A 304 0.97 20.35 -6.42
C LEU A 304 -0.11 21.39 -6.08
N GLY A 305 -0.06 21.94 -4.87
CA GLY A 305 -0.94 23.03 -4.44
C GLY A 305 -0.78 24.28 -5.30
N GLU A 306 0.44 24.70 -5.60
CA GLU A 306 0.73 25.83 -6.49
C GLU A 306 0.30 25.55 -7.93
N LEU A 307 0.64 24.38 -8.48
CA LEU A 307 0.30 23.97 -9.85
C LEU A 307 -1.22 23.96 -10.09
N THR A 308 -1.98 23.56 -9.09
CA THR A 308 -3.44 23.45 -9.20
C THR A 308 -4.20 24.67 -8.71
N HIS A 309 -3.51 25.64 -8.12
CA HIS A 309 -4.09 26.77 -7.38
C HIS A 309 -5.08 26.30 -6.32
N GLY A 310 -4.81 25.12 -5.77
CA GLY A 310 -5.65 24.46 -4.77
C GLY A 310 -5.34 24.87 -3.34
N ARG A 311 -6.18 24.42 -2.42
CA ARG A 311 -5.87 24.51 -0.99
C ARG A 311 -4.73 23.57 -0.63
N TRP A 312 -3.89 23.99 0.27
CA TRP A 312 -2.72 23.28 0.74
C TRP A 312 -2.64 23.32 2.26
N CYS A 313 -2.22 22.23 2.86
CA CYS A 313 -1.95 22.17 4.29
C CYS A 313 -0.68 21.36 4.54
N ASN A 314 0.20 21.88 5.38
CA ASN A 314 1.40 21.19 5.85
C ASN A 314 1.26 20.73 7.31
N MET A 315 2.06 19.74 7.67
CA MET A 315 2.13 19.16 9.03
C MET A 315 3.57 18.87 9.41
N ASP A 316 4.41 19.88 9.41
CA ASP A 316 5.79 19.71 9.83
C ASP A 316 5.89 19.54 11.35
N VAL A 317 6.75 18.63 11.75
CA VAL A 317 7.07 18.34 13.15
C VAL A 317 8.57 18.27 13.28
N GLU A 318 9.09 18.97 14.27
CA GLU A 318 10.51 18.92 14.59
C GLU A 318 11.01 17.46 14.73
N ASN A 319 12.17 17.17 14.15
CA ASN A 319 12.81 15.85 14.14
C ASN A 319 12.10 14.79 13.27
N GLU A 320 10.99 15.09 12.63
CA GLU A 320 10.27 14.16 11.79
C GLU A 320 9.94 14.77 10.43
N ALA A 321 9.76 13.94 9.41
CA ALA A 321 9.24 14.40 8.14
C ALA A 321 7.84 14.98 8.32
N GLY A 322 7.63 16.14 7.75
CA GLY A 322 6.31 16.74 7.66
C GLY A 322 5.37 15.97 6.75
N GLY A 323 4.23 16.55 6.45
CA GLY A 323 3.28 15.96 5.51
C GLY A 323 2.41 17.04 4.87
N GLY A 324 2.24 16.96 3.56
CA GLY A 324 1.34 17.83 2.82
C GLY A 324 -0.01 17.16 2.52
N VAL A 325 -1.06 17.95 2.36
CA VAL A 325 -2.40 17.51 1.97
C VAL A 325 -2.98 18.49 0.95
N VAL A 326 -3.39 17.99 -0.22
CA VAL A 326 -3.95 18.78 -1.32
C VAL A 326 -5.19 18.10 -1.90
N PRO A 327 -6.36 18.74 -1.91
CA PRO A 327 -7.51 18.26 -2.68
C PRO A 327 -7.22 18.25 -4.17
N TYR A 328 -7.52 17.16 -4.85
CA TYR A 328 -7.20 16.97 -6.27
C TYR A 328 -8.37 16.35 -7.05
N ASN A 329 -8.36 16.52 -8.37
CA ASN A 329 -9.33 15.89 -9.28
C ASN A 329 -8.63 15.36 -10.53
N TYR A 330 -8.58 14.05 -10.68
CA TYR A 330 -8.06 13.40 -11.89
C TYR A 330 -9.09 13.44 -13.01
N ARG A 331 -8.75 14.04 -14.16
CA ARG A 331 -9.68 14.27 -15.28
C ARG A 331 -9.29 13.50 -16.53
N ARG A 332 -10.21 12.66 -17.05
CA ARG A 332 -9.99 11.88 -18.30
C ARG A 332 -9.52 12.73 -19.48
N LYS A 333 -10.02 13.96 -19.61
CA LYS A 333 -9.70 14.86 -20.72
C LYS A 333 -8.47 15.74 -20.46
N ASN A 334 -7.84 15.60 -19.29
CA ASN A 334 -6.57 16.24 -19.02
C ASN A 334 -5.44 15.42 -19.66
N HIS A 335 -4.50 16.08 -20.35
CA HIS A 335 -3.37 15.48 -21.03
C HIS A 335 -2.52 14.63 -20.08
N VAL A 336 -2.10 15.19 -18.95
CA VAL A 336 -1.23 14.55 -17.95
C VAL A 336 -1.95 13.39 -17.28
N ASN A 337 -3.16 13.63 -16.73
CA ASN A 337 -3.88 12.59 -16.00
C ASN A 337 -4.22 11.36 -16.86
N ALA A 338 -4.42 11.55 -18.17
CA ALA A 338 -4.69 10.45 -19.09
C ALA A 338 -3.45 9.56 -19.31
N ILE A 339 -2.25 10.16 -19.40
CA ILE A 339 -0.98 9.42 -19.46
C ILE A 339 -0.73 8.71 -18.13
N GLN A 340 -0.87 9.42 -17.01
CA GLN A 340 -0.68 8.86 -15.67
C GLN A 340 -1.57 7.63 -15.42
N TRP A 341 -2.85 7.69 -15.82
CA TRP A 341 -3.76 6.56 -15.73
C TRP A 341 -3.27 5.35 -16.55
N ALA A 342 -2.79 5.59 -17.77
CA ALA A 342 -2.29 4.52 -18.64
C ALA A 342 -1.01 3.89 -18.10
N CYS A 343 -0.07 4.67 -17.53
CA CYS A 343 1.20 4.18 -16.99
C CYS A 343 1.02 3.09 -15.94
N GLY A 344 0.06 3.20 -15.03
CA GLY A 344 -0.15 2.20 -13.99
C GLY A 344 -0.63 0.85 -14.57
N LEU A 345 -1.53 0.89 -15.56
CA LEU A 345 -1.99 -0.32 -16.24
C LEU A 345 -0.88 -0.95 -17.11
N GLU A 346 -0.07 -0.12 -17.81
CA GLU A 346 1.09 -0.60 -18.54
C GLU A 346 2.05 -1.35 -17.63
N LEU A 347 2.40 -0.75 -16.49
CA LEU A 347 3.30 -1.34 -15.51
C LEU A 347 2.79 -2.73 -15.06
N ALA A 348 1.52 -2.84 -14.68
CA ALA A 348 0.92 -4.10 -14.23
C ALA A 348 0.87 -5.17 -15.33
N LEU A 349 0.70 -4.75 -16.57
CA LEU A 349 0.65 -5.66 -17.71
C LEU A 349 2.04 -6.06 -18.24
N LEU A 350 3.09 -5.30 -17.95
CA LEU A 350 4.45 -5.51 -18.43
C LEU A 350 5.37 -6.18 -17.41
N VAL A 351 5.04 -6.12 -16.11
CA VAL A 351 5.73 -6.92 -15.11
C VAL A 351 5.32 -8.38 -15.29
N GLU A 352 6.30 -9.23 -15.62
CA GLU A 352 6.08 -10.63 -16.03
C GLU A 352 5.73 -11.52 -14.84
N ASN A 353 6.42 -11.34 -13.72
CA ASN A 353 6.20 -12.11 -12.50
C ASN A 353 5.14 -11.42 -11.61
N PRO A 354 3.92 -11.97 -11.50
CA PRO A 354 2.84 -11.36 -10.73
C PRO A 354 3.15 -11.24 -9.22
N TRP A 355 4.13 -11.97 -8.71
CA TRP A 355 4.59 -11.87 -7.33
C TRP A 355 5.43 -10.61 -7.05
N GLN A 356 5.86 -9.92 -8.09
CA GLN A 356 6.63 -8.68 -7.97
C GLN A 356 5.78 -7.41 -7.99
N ILE A 357 4.48 -7.52 -8.29
CA ILE A 357 3.60 -6.35 -8.35
C ILE A 357 2.32 -6.56 -7.55
N SER A 358 1.91 -5.55 -6.80
CA SER A 358 0.68 -5.54 -6.02
C SER A 358 -0.28 -4.46 -6.52
N LEU A 359 -1.59 -4.74 -6.41
CA LEU A 359 -2.61 -3.75 -6.74
C LEU A 359 -2.74 -2.76 -5.57
N SER A 360 -2.64 -1.47 -5.87
CA SER A 360 -2.95 -0.37 -4.97
C SER A 360 -3.47 0.85 -5.75
N THR A 361 -4.10 1.78 -5.06
CA THR A 361 -4.35 3.15 -5.54
C THR A 361 -3.59 4.15 -4.68
N ASP A 362 -2.72 3.68 -3.80
CA ASP A 362 -2.11 4.57 -2.80
C ASP A 362 -3.22 5.45 -2.15
N HIS A 363 -4.32 4.79 -1.77
CA HIS A 363 -5.50 5.51 -1.28
C HIS A 363 -5.15 6.52 -0.18
N PRO A 364 -5.55 7.79 -0.32
CA PRO A 364 -6.43 8.36 -1.35
C PRO A 364 -5.69 9.02 -2.54
N ASN A 365 -4.36 8.97 -2.60
CA ASN A 365 -3.53 9.75 -3.52
C ASN A 365 -3.89 9.58 -5.00
N ALA A 366 -3.92 8.37 -5.50
CA ALA A 366 -4.29 8.08 -6.90
C ALA A 366 -5.80 7.84 -7.08
N GLY A 367 -6.55 7.71 -5.98
CA GLY A 367 -7.99 7.49 -5.99
C GLY A 367 -8.47 6.60 -4.85
N SER A 368 -9.74 6.24 -4.88
CA SER A 368 -10.34 5.41 -3.84
C SER A 368 -10.00 3.94 -4.03
N PHE A 369 -9.67 3.24 -2.92
CA PHE A 369 -9.58 1.77 -2.89
C PHE A 369 -10.89 1.10 -3.34
N GLU A 370 -12.03 1.78 -3.25
CA GLU A 370 -13.32 1.27 -3.70
C GLU A 370 -13.37 0.98 -5.20
N ASP A 371 -12.41 1.49 -5.96
CA ASP A 371 -12.28 1.26 -7.39
C ASP A 371 -11.35 0.09 -7.76
N TYR A 372 -10.80 -0.65 -6.78
CA TYR A 372 -10.05 -1.89 -7.05
C TYR A 372 -10.79 -2.85 -7.98
N PRO A 373 -12.09 -3.09 -7.83
CA PRO A 373 -12.87 -3.93 -8.75
C PRO A 373 -12.79 -3.47 -10.21
N LYS A 374 -12.76 -2.17 -10.43
CA LYS A 374 -12.64 -1.57 -11.76
C LYS A 374 -11.25 -1.76 -12.35
N ILE A 375 -10.20 -1.61 -11.53
CA ILE A 375 -8.81 -1.87 -11.94
C ILE A 375 -8.66 -3.35 -12.32
N ILE A 376 -9.18 -4.26 -11.50
CA ILE A 376 -9.19 -5.70 -11.80
C ILE A 376 -9.86 -5.98 -13.15
N ALA A 377 -11.02 -5.36 -13.41
CA ALA A 377 -11.70 -5.52 -14.68
C ALA A 377 -10.89 -4.97 -15.87
N TRP A 378 -10.18 -3.85 -15.71
CA TRP A 378 -9.27 -3.34 -16.75
C TRP A 378 -8.07 -4.25 -17.02
N LEU A 379 -7.54 -4.90 -16.00
CA LEU A 379 -6.40 -5.82 -16.13
C LEU A 379 -6.81 -7.15 -16.77
N MET A 380 -8.03 -7.64 -16.52
CA MET A 380 -8.55 -8.93 -16.99
C MET A 380 -9.33 -8.86 -18.31
N ASP A 381 -9.71 -7.67 -18.78
CA ASP A 381 -10.50 -7.49 -20.00
C ASP A 381 -9.96 -6.32 -20.84
N ARG A 382 -9.25 -6.67 -21.92
CA ARG A 382 -8.67 -5.68 -22.84
C ARG A 382 -9.74 -4.80 -23.47
N LYS A 383 -10.89 -5.36 -23.86
CA LYS A 383 -11.98 -4.59 -24.47
C LYS A 383 -12.52 -3.54 -23.50
N TYR A 384 -12.71 -3.90 -22.25
CA TYR A 384 -13.17 -3.00 -21.21
C TYR A 384 -12.13 -1.89 -20.93
N ARG A 385 -10.86 -2.23 -20.86
CA ARG A 385 -9.74 -1.28 -20.75
C ARG A 385 -9.69 -0.30 -21.93
N LEU A 386 -9.84 -0.79 -23.18
CA LEU A 386 -9.83 0.05 -24.38
C LEU A 386 -11.05 0.98 -24.48
N GLN A 387 -12.20 0.63 -23.91
CA GLN A 387 -13.34 1.54 -23.81
C GLN A 387 -13.01 2.75 -22.93
N GLU A 388 -12.34 2.55 -21.79
CA GLU A 388 -11.88 3.65 -20.94
C GLU A 388 -10.83 4.50 -21.66
N LEU A 389 -9.83 3.87 -22.27
CA LEU A 389 -8.79 4.54 -23.06
C LEU A 389 -9.39 5.41 -24.16
N GLY A 390 -10.45 4.93 -24.84
CA GLY A 390 -11.18 5.70 -25.86
C GLY A 390 -11.87 6.94 -25.31
N SER A 391 -12.19 6.96 -24.03
CA SER A 391 -12.80 8.09 -23.36
C SER A 391 -11.79 9.14 -22.87
N CYS A 392 -10.49 8.80 -22.82
CA CYS A 392 -9.41 9.66 -22.33
C CYS A 392 -9.00 10.75 -23.33
N HIS A 393 -8.10 11.63 -22.91
CA HIS A 393 -7.39 12.52 -23.83
C HIS A 393 -6.53 11.69 -24.77
N LYS A 394 -6.35 12.13 -26.03
CA LYS A 394 -5.62 11.38 -27.07
C LYS A 394 -4.17 11.03 -26.69
N SER A 395 -3.56 11.84 -25.82
CA SER A 395 -2.18 11.61 -25.32
C SER A 395 -2.01 10.23 -24.66
N ALA A 396 -3.04 9.68 -24.03
CA ALA A 396 -2.99 8.34 -23.46
C ALA A 396 -2.69 7.26 -24.53
N ARG A 397 -3.09 7.48 -25.78
CA ARG A 397 -2.75 6.61 -26.91
C ARG A 397 -1.43 6.97 -27.59
N GLU A 398 -1.18 8.29 -27.72
CA GLU A 398 -0.01 8.80 -28.46
C GLU A 398 1.29 8.68 -27.66
N LYS A 399 1.21 8.70 -26.33
CA LYS A 399 2.34 8.79 -25.40
C LYS A 399 2.52 7.56 -24.49
N THR A 400 1.75 6.50 -24.73
CA THR A 400 1.82 5.23 -23.99
C THR A 400 1.72 4.05 -24.94
N THR A 401 2.03 2.84 -24.47
CA THR A 401 1.91 1.59 -25.23
C THR A 401 0.63 0.82 -24.94
N LEU A 402 -0.22 1.33 -24.03
CA LEU A 402 -1.38 0.61 -23.47
C LEU A 402 -2.35 0.07 -24.54
N GLU A 403 -2.55 0.82 -25.65
CA GLU A 403 -3.45 0.40 -26.74
C GLU A 403 -2.96 -0.88 -27.44
N SER A 404 -1.63 -1.03 -27.58
CA SER A 404 -0.99 -2.17 -28.24
C SER A 404 -0.84 -3.40 -27.34
N LEU A 405 -1.00 -3.27 -26.01
CA LEU A 405 -0.86 -4.37 -25.09
C LEU A 405 -2.06 -5.33 -25.16
N GLU A 406 -1.80 -6.56 -25.63
CA GLU A 406 -2.82 -7.60 -25.74
C GLU A 406 -3.00 -8.42 -24.47
N ARG A 407 -2.02 -8.39 -23.56
CA ARG A 407 -2.05 -9.17 -22.31
C ARG A 407 -3.30 -8.84 -21.48
N GLU A 408 -3.97 -9.88 -21.01
CA GLU A 408 -4.97 -9.87 -19.97
C GLU A 408 -4.45 -10.72 -18.81
N LEU A 409 -4.62 -10.25 -17.58
CA LEU A 409 -4.25 -11.04 -16.42
C LEU A 409 -5.29 -12.13 -16.18
N THR A 410 -4.83 -13.30 -15.82
CA THR A 410 -5.67 -14.42 -15.39
C THR A 410 -6.22 -14.18 -13.98
N LEU A 411 -7.27 -14.90 -13.61
CA LEU A 411 -7.79 -14.84 -12.24
C LEU A 411 -6.75 -15.28 -11.20
N GLY A 412 -5.90 -16.26 -11.53
CA GLY A 412 -4.78 -16.66 -10.68
C GLY A 412 -3.78 -15.52 -10.43
N GLU A 413 -3.40 -14.78 -11.47
CA GLU A 413 -2.55 -13.59 -11.34
C GLU A 413 -3.22 -12.50 -10.49
N ILE A 414 -4.52 -12.27 -10.65
CA ILE A 414 -5.26 -11.31 -9.80
C ILE A 414 -5.25 -11.73 -8.33
N VAL A 415 -5.36 -13.03 -8.03
CA VAL A 415 -5.24 -13.53 -6.65
C VAL A 415 -3.83 -13.26 -6.11
N VAL A 416 -2.79 -13.41 -6.94
CA VAL A 416 -1.43 -13.02 -6.53
C VAL A 416 -1.35 -11.52 -6.27
N LEU A 417 -1.76 -10.66 -7.19
CA LEU A 417 -1.62 -9.19 -7.07
C LEU A 417 -2.37 -8.60 -5.87
N THR A 418 -3.47 -9.23 -5.44
CA THR A 418 -4.40 -8.62 -4.47
C THR A 418 -4.46 -9.35 -3.13
N ARG A 419 -3.81 -10.52 -3.01
CA ARG A 419 -3.91 -11.38 -1.82
C ARG A 419 -2.58 -12.03 -1.46
N ALA A 420 -2.16 -13.03 -2.22
CA ALA A 420 -1.01 -13.85 -1.91
C ALA A 420 0.32 -13.08 -1.96
N GLY A 421 0.52 -12.24 -2.97
CA GLY A 421 1.73 -11.42 -3.13
C GLY A 421 1.89 -10.38 -2.01
N PRO A 422 0.89 -9.48 -1.79
CA PRO A 422 0.90 -8.55 -0.66
C PRO A 422 1.08 -9.23 0.69
N ALA A 423 0.38 -10.35 0.94
CA ALA A 423 0.53 -11.11 2.19
C ALA A 423 1.97 -11.59 2.36
N LYS A 424 2.51 -12.31 1.36
CA LYS A 424 3.89 -12.80 1.39
C LYS A 424 4.89 -11.68 1.63
N ARG A 425 4.70 -10.53 1.00
CA ARG A 425 5.60 -9.37 1.15
C ARG A 425 5.54 -8.75 2.55
N LEU A 426 4.39 -8.81 3.22
CA LEU A 426 4.22 -8.40 4.61
C LEU A 426 4.63 -9.52 5.62
N GLY A 427 5.19 -10.64 5.20
CA GLY A 427 5.48 -11.76 6.08
C GLY A 427 4.23 -12.43 6.67
N LEU A 428 3.08 -12.29 6.00
CA LEU A 428 1.81 -12.86 6.42
C LEU A 428 1.50 -14.13 5.63
N GLU A 429 0.84 -15.08 6.28
CA GLU A 429 0.30 -16.25 5.61
C GLU A 429 -1.18 -16.05 5.27
N LYS A 430 -1.51 -16.08 3.98
CA LYS A 430 -2.88 -16.04 3.45
C LYS A 430 -3.04 -17.15 2.41
N SER A 431 -3.48 -18.31 2.86
CA SER A 431 -3.67 -19.50 2.01
C SER A 431 -4.98 -20.22 2.35
N LEU A 432 -5.35 -21.19 1.52
CA LEU A 432 -6.45 -22.13 1.78
C LEU A 432 -5.93 -23.51 2.23
N ALA A 433 -4.67 -23.59 2.65
CA ALA A 433 -4.06 -24.83 3.16
C ALA A 433 -4.67 -25.24 4.51
N GLU A 434 -4.57 -26.52 4.82
CA GLU A 434 -4.93 -27.04 6.15
C GLU A 434 -4.12 -26.35 7.26
N GLY A 435 -4.79 -25.98 8.34
CA GLY A 435 -4.22 -25.25 9.47
C GLY A 435 -4.15 -23.74 9.28
N ALA A 436 -4.31 -23.22 8.06
CA ALA A 436 -4.33 -21.79 7.82
C ALA A 436 -5.56 -21.12 8.43
N VAL A 437 -5.42 -19.87 8.83
CA VAL A 437 -6.54 -19.05 9.32
C VAL A 437 -7.58 -18.87 8.21
N ALA A 438 -8.83 -19.16 8.50
CA ALA A 438 -9.93 -19.08 7.54
C ALA A 438 -10.35 -17.63 7.27
N ASP A 439 -9.49 -16.93 6.56
CA ASP A 439 -9.70 -15.59 6.00
C ASP A 439 -9.97 -15.72 4.50
N ILE A 440 -11.25 -15.71 4.10
CA ILE A 440 -11.71 -16.17 2.78
C ILE A 440 -12.65 -15.14 2.17
N ALA A 441 -12.54 -14.97 0.85
CA ALA A 441 -13.50 -14.25 0.03
C ALA A 441 -14.15 -15.18 -1.00
N VAL A 442 -15.47 -15.08 -1.15
CA VAL A 442 -16.26 -15.84 -2.12
C VAL A 442 -16.93 -14.85 -3.08
N TYR A 443 -16.71 -15.03 -4.37
CA TYR A 443 -17.26 -14.13 -5.40
C TYR A 443 -18.19 -14.89 -6.35
N ASN A 444 -19.33 -14.27 -6.63
CA ASN A 444 -20.28 -14.78 -7.62
C ASN A 444 -19.80 -14.42 -9.04
N LEU A 445 -18.83 -15.18 -9.52
CA LEU A 445 -18.29 -15.08 -10.86
C LEU A 445 -17.91 -16.46 -11.39
N LYS A 446 -18.02 -16.65 -12.69
CA LYS A 446 -17.58 -17.86 -13.37
C LYS A 446 -16.23 -17.62 -14.06
N PRO A 447 -15.20 -18.40 -13.72
CA PRO A 447 -13.88 -18.28 -14.35
C PRO A 447 -13.98 -18.38 -15.89
N GLY A 448 -13.35 -17.43 -16.59
CA GLY A 448 -13.33 -17.40 -18.07
C GLY A 448 -14.58 -16.89 -18.76
N GLU A 449 -15.74 -16.89 -18.09
CA GLU A 449 -17.02 -16.42 -18.67
C GLU A 449 -17.35 -14.97 -18.29
N THR A 450 -17.10 -14.59 -17.00
CA THR A 450 -17.41 -13.24 -16.49
C THR A 450 -16.41 -12.22 -17.03
N ARG A 451 -16.86 -11.11 -17.60
CA ARG A 451 -16.04 -10.10 -18.29
C ARG A 451 -16.49 -8.66 -17.99
N GLY A 452 -15.59 -7.70 -18.20
CA GLY A 452 -15.84 -6.26 -18.16
C GLY A 452 -16.61 -5.78 -16.95
N GLY A 453 -17.72 -5.10 -17.15
CA GLY A 453 -18.53 -4.54 -16.05
C GLY A 453 -19.16 -5.59 -15.13
N GLU A 454 -19.40 -6.82 -15.60
CA GLU A 454 -19.86 -7.93 -14.74
C GLU A 454 -18.75 -8.38 -13.80
N LEU A 455 -17.50 -8.39 -14.26
CA LEU A 455 -16.33 -8.69 -13.45
C LEU A 455 -16.11 -7.60 -12.39
N GLU A 456 -16.18 -6.32 -12.77
CA GLU A 456 -16.14 -5.20 -11.83
C GLU A 456 -17.21 -5.35 -10.75
N LYS A 457 -18.46 -5.64 -11.14
CA LYS A 457 -19.57 -5.82 -10.21
C LYS A 457 -19.35 -6.98 -9.24
N ALA A 458 -18.82 -8.11 -9.73
CA ALA A 458 -18.55 -9.28 -8.90
C ALA A 458 -17.50 -8.98 -7.81
N PHE A 459 -16.40 -8.28 -8.14
CA PHE A 459 -15.37 -7.91 -7.18
C PHE A 459 -15.77 -6.74 -6.26
N ARG A 460 -16.72 -5.91 -6.67
CA ARG A 460 -17.21 -4.79 -5.84
C ARG A 460 -17.98 -5.27 -4.61
N GLN A 461 -18.58 -6.45 -4.69
CA GLN A 461 -19.32 -7.03 -3.58
C GLN A 461 -19.14 -8.54 -3.55
N ALA A 462 -18.33 -9.02 -2.61
CA ALA A 462 -18.20 -10.44 -2.35
C ALA A 462 -19.54 -11.04 -1.91
N GLU A 463 -19.82 -12.27 -2.34
CA GLU A 463 -20.96 -13.05 -1.87
C GLU A 463 -20.83 -13.33 -0.37
N TYR A 464 -19.60 -13.70 0.05
CA TYR A 464 -19.22 -13.86 1.44
C TYR A 464 -17.80 -13.36 1.66
N THR A 465 -17.57 -12.69 2.78
CA THR A 465 -16.25 -12.47 3.35
C THR A 465 -16.22 -13.12 4.73
N ILE A 466 -15.26 -13.99 4.92
CA ILE A 466 -15.06 -14.75 6.15
C ILE A 466 -13.72 -14.27 6.74
N LYS A 467 -13.73 -13.94 8.04
CA LYS A 467 -12.57 -13.56 8.81
C LYS A 467 -12.47 -14.43 10.05
N ASN A 468 -11.33 -15.11 10.24
CA ASN A 468 -11.13 -16.07 11.34
C ASN A 468 -12.30 -17.07 11.45
N GLY A 469 -12.79 -17.57 10.30
CA GLY A 469 -13.94 -18.48 10.22
C GLY A 469 -15.33 -17.85 10.49
N VAL A 470 -15.40 -16.54 10.72
CA VAL A 470 -16.66 -15.82 10.94
C VAL A 470 -17.07 -15.05 9.69
N ILE A 471 -18.32 -15.24 9.22
CA ILE A 471 -18.87 -14.45 8.13
C ILE A 471 -19.02 -13.00 8.61
N VAL A 472 -18.19 -12.09 8.09
CA VAL A 472 -18.19 -10.66 8.41
C VAL A 472 -18.95 -9.83 7.37
N SER A 473 -19.08 -10.33 6.14
CA SER A 473 -19.91 -9.74 5.10
C SER A 473 -20.65 -10.83 4.33
N ARG A 474 -21.90 -10.56 3.99
CA ARG A 474 -22.72 -11.38 3.09
C ARG A 474 -23.53 -10.46 2.17
N ARG A 475 -23.22 -10.47 0.87
CA ARG A 475 -23.95 -9.64 -0.12
C ARG A 475 -24.07 -8.18 0.30
N GLY A 476 -22.99 -7.60 0.84
CA GLY A 476 -22.95 -6.22 1.30
C GLY A 476 -23.50 -5.97 2.72
N GLU A 477 -24.24 -6.92 3.31
CA GLU A 477 -24.63 -6.85 4.71
C GLU A 477 -23.44 -7.23 5.59
N THR A 478 -23.04 -6.34 6.50
CA THR A 478 -21.85 -6.53 7.33
C THR A 478 -22.19 -6.76 8.80
N ARG A 479 -21.42 -7.65 9.41
CA ARG A 479 -21.36 -7.82 10.87
C ARG A 479 -20.03 -7.25 11.34
N GLN A 480 -20.04 -6.46 12.39
CA GLN A 480 -18.83 -5.92 12.98
C GLN A 480 -18.09 -6.98 13.81
N VAL A 481 -16.81 -7.15 13.52
CA VAL A 481 -15.87 -8.00 14.25
C VAL A 481 -14.58 -7.19 14.45
N GLU A 482 -13.95 -7.30 15.61
CA GLU A 482 -12.67 -6.66 15.87
C GLU A 482 -11.55 -7.44 15.14
N GLY A 483 -10.69 -6.72 14.43
CA GLY A 483 -9.48 -7.29 13.84
C GLY A 483 -8.25 -7.04 14.70
N ASP A 484 -7.21 -7.84 14.49
CA ASP A 484 -5.96 -7.71 15.22
C ASP A 484 -5.13 -6.53 14.69
N THR A 485 -4.34 -5.92 15.55
CA THR A 485 -3.29 -4.98 15.19
C THR A 485 -1.94 -5.67 15.39
N LEU A 486 -1.25 -5.94 14.29
CA LEU A 486 0.03 -6.63 14.29
C LEU A 486 1.16 -5.61 14.45
N TYR A 487 2.10 -5.90 15.31
CA TYR A 487 3.32 -5.12 15.52
C TYR A 487 4.49 -6.03 15.83
N VAL A 488 5.69 -5.52 15.69
CA VAL A 488 6.93 -6.24 16.02
C VAL A 488 7.66 -5.55 17.18
N LYS A 489 8.56 -6.30 17.82
CA LYS A 489 9.39 -5.81 18.89
C LYS A 489 10.84 -6.26 18.68
N PRO A 490 11.59 -5.56 17.83
CA PRO A 490 12.98 -5.90 17.60
C PRO A 490 13.80 -5.87 18.90
N ALA A 491 14.83 -6.70 18.95
CA ALA A 491 15.76 -6.72 20.09
C ALA A 491 16.41 -5.33 20.28
N LEU A 492 16.36 -4.83 21.51
CA LEU A 492 16.95 -3.54 21.86
C LEU A 492 18.43 -3.76 22.21
N MET A 493 19.30 -2.96 21.63
CA MET A 493 20.70 -2.83 22.04
C MET A 493 20.75 -1.99 23.32
N GLU A 494 20.77 -2.64 24.48
CA GLU A 494 20.63 -1.96 25.79
C GLU A 494 21.75 -0.97 26.08
N ASP A 495 22.98 -1.26 25.64
CA ASP A 495 24.15 -0.43 25.76
C ASP A 495 24.08 0.89 24.99
N LEU A 496 23.29 0.94 23.88
CA LEU A 496 23.08 2.15 23.10
C LEU A 496 21.83 2.96 23.54
N ARG A 497 21.05 2.42 24.46
CA ARG A 497 19.78 3.03 24.86
C ARG A 497 19.92 4.42 25.47
N ASP A 498 20.93 4.63 26.29
CA ASP A 498 21.13 5.92 26.95
C ASP A 498 21.65 6.98 25.97
N ASP A 499 22.47 6.60 25.01
CA ASP A 499 22.95 7.47 23.93
C ASP A 499 21.77 7.92 23.03
N ILE A 500 20.89 6.98 22.67
CA ILE A 500 19.65 7.28 21.93
C ILE A 500 18.77 8.27 22.69
N LYS A 501 18.56 8.07 23.99
CA LYS A 501 17.77 8.96 24.84
C LYS A 501 18.38 10.34 24.99
N GLU A 502 19.68 10.42 25.10
CA GLU A 502 20.37 11.69 25.23
C GLU A 502 20.21 12.55 23.98
N ARG A 503 20.16 11.92 22.80
CA ARG A 503 19.91 12.60 21.53
C ARG A 503 18.56 13.32 21.49
N PHE A 504 17.52 12.77 22.13
CA PHE A 504 16.19 13.44 22.22
C PHE A 504 16.25 14.76 22.99
N ARG A 505 17.24 14.98 23.87
CA ARG A 505 17.39 16.27 24.59
C ARG A 505 17.75 17.43 23.67
N TYR A 506 18.21 17.12 22.47
CA TYR A 506 18.55 18.15 21.47
C TYR A 506 17.29 18.77 20.87
N TYR A 507 16.16 18.08 20.89
CA TYR A 507 14.90 18.50 20.29
C TYR A 507 13.88 18.90 21.37
N SER A 508 12.91 19.73 21.00
CA SER A 508 11.82 20.13 21.91
C SER A 508 10.83 18.99 22.20
N ILE A 509 10.67 18.05 21.26
CA ILE A 509 9.88 16.83 21.43
C ILE A 509 10.79 15.76 22.05
N ASN A 510 10.36 15.21 23.18
CA ASN A 510 11.15 14.24 23.93
C ASN A 510 10.60 12.80 23.81
N GLU A 511 11.38 11.82 24.33
CA GLU A 511 11.04 10.39 24.29
C GLU A 511 9.60 10.08 24.78
N ALA A 512 9.09 10.79 25.76
CA ALA A 512 7.78 10.52 26.35
C ALA A 512 6.62 10.79 25.37
N ASN A 513 6.83 11.60 24.33
CA ASN A 513 5.82 11.92 23.34
C ASN A 513 5.52 10.76 22.37
N TYR A 514 6.40 9.77 22.27
CA TYR A 514 6.30 8.67 21.28
C TYR A 514 5.69 7.37 21.82
N GLY A 515 5.42 7.29 23.13
CA GLY A 515 5.02 6.04 23.78
C GLY A 515 3.62 5.56 23.42
N VAL A 516 3.54 4.35 22.86
CA VAL A 516 2.27 3.61 22.71
C VAL A 516 2.32 2.39 23.61
N GLY A 517 1.44 2.36 24.62
CA GLY A 517 1.23 1.18 25.46
C GLY A 517 0.34 0.15 24.77
N VAL A 518 0.53 -1.12 25.11
CA VAL A 518 -0.30 -2.22 24.59
C VAL A 518 -1.78 -2.03 24.97
N GLU A 519 -2.05 -1.39 26.09
CA GLU A 519 -3.40 -1.02 26.58
C GLU A 519 -4.14 -0.05 25.67
N HIS A 520 -3.44 0.68 24.79
CA HIS A 520 -4.05 1.55 23.79
C HIS A 520 -4.54 0.81 22.55
N ILE A 521 -4.23 -0.48 22.44
CA ILE A 521 -4.55 -1.33 21.28
C ILE A 521 -5.57 -2.39 21.70
N LYS A 522 -6.75 -2.41 21.07
CA LYS A 522 -7.84 -3.33 21.48
C LYS A 522 -7.47 -4.81 21.31
N ARG A 523 -6.80 -5.16 20.25
CA ARG A 523 -6.39 -6.54 19.92
C ARG A 523 -4.94 -6.54 19.46
N PRO A 524 -4.00 -6.33 20.40
CA PRO A 524 -2.58 -6.34 20.05
C PRO A 524 -2.12 -7.77 19.75
N ARG A 525 -1.35 -7.92 18.69
CA ARG A 525 -0.69 -9.17 18.33
C ARG A 525 0.78 -8.88 18.00
N GLU A 526 1.65 -9.26 18.92
CA GLU A 526 3.09 -9.25 18.67
C GLU A 526 3.42 -10.37 17.67
N VAL A 527 4.22 -10.05 16.67
CA VAL A 527 4.74 -11.01 15.69
C VAL A 527 6.20 -11.25 16.02
N ASP A 528 6.55 -12.51 16.16
CA ASP A 528 7.92 -12.94 16.44
C ASP A 528 8.82 -12.61 15.23
N LEU A 529 10.05 -12.14 15.49
CA LEU A 529 11.09 -11.84 14.51
C LEU A 529 12.12 -12.96 14.47
#